data_c9d7c22eb1171dada1eeda4c7658d972
#
_entry.id   c9d7c22eb1171dada1eeda4c7658d972
#
_cell.length_a   1.000
_cell.length_b   1.000
_cell.length_c   1.000
_cell.angle_alpha   90.00
_cell.angle_beta   90.00
_cell.angle_gamma   90.00
#
_symmetry.space_group_name_H-M   'P 1'
#
loop_
_entity.id
_entity.type
_entity.pdbx_description
1 polymer ?
#
loop_
_entity_poly.entity_id
_entity_poly.type
_entity_poly.pdbx_seq_one_letter_code
_entity_poly.pdbx_strand_id
1 'polypeptide(L)'
;VAPVLVFFLVMNAMAQKKESKENSIQPIIELYMIATFCASLVGVGMSFLFPTTLNLTVAPDAKLAPPSGIVEVLHTLILSIVDNPVSALMNANYIGILAWAVILGIALRSVAGDVTRTCLNDIAAAITKMVGWVIHFAPLGIMGLVADSVGSAGLEALLGYAQLLGVLIVSYGLVAFVMNPFIVYLKTRKNPYPLVWAAVKGSGVYAFFTRSSAANIPVNLSLCKRLGLNPDIYTISIPLGATINMAGAS
;
A
#
# COMPACT_ATOMS: atom_id res chain seq x y z
N VAL A 1 0.41 -15.74 3.40
CA VAL A 1 -0.87 -15.14 3.83
C VAL A 1 -1.15 -13.83 3.05
N ALA A 2 -0.15 -12.96 2.84
CA ALA A 2 -0.33 -11.69 2.12
C ALA A 2 -0.89 -11.83 0.69
N PRO A 3 -0.45 -12.77 -0.17
CA PRO A 3 -1.02 -12.98 -1.50
C PRO A 3 -2.53 -13.23 -1.48
N VAL A 4 -2.98 -14.09 -0.56
CA VAL A 4 -4.40 -14.45 -0.40
C VAL A 4 -5.21 -13.24 0.08
N LEU A 5 -4.66 -12.47 1.03
CA LEU A 5 -5.31 -11.24 1.51
C LEU A 5 -5.53 -10.24 0.35
N VAL A 6 -4.49 -9.94 -0.42
CA VAL A 6 -4.55 -9.00 -1.54
C VAL A 6 -5.58 -9.46 -2.58
N PHE A 7 -5.57 -10.76 -2.93
CA PHE A 7 -6.51 -11.32 -3.87
C PHE A 7 -7.97 -11.10 -3.43
N PHE A 8 -8.32 -11.52 -2.21
CA PHE A 8 -9.69 -11.41 -1.72
C PHE A 8 -10.13 -9.97 -1.46
N LEU A 9 -9.25 -9.10 -0.96
CA LEU A 9 -9.58 -7.69 -0.75
C LEU A 9 -9.88 -6.97 -2.07
N VAL A 10 -9.03 -7.15 -3.08
CA VAL A 10 -9.22 -6.48 -4.38
C VAL A 10 -10.43 -7.07 -5.10
N MET A 11 -10.58 -8.39 -5.13
CA MET A 11 -11.73 -9.06 -5.72
C MET A 11 -13.05 -8.59 -5.06
N ASN A 12 -13.11 -8.54 -3.73
CA ASN A 12 -14.28 -8.04 -3.01
C ASN A 12 -14.56 -6.58 -3.34
N ALA A 13 -13.53 -5.72 -3.33
CA ALA A 13 -13.69 -4.30 -3.67
C ALA A 13 -14.25 -4.10 -5.09
N MET A 14 -13.83 -4.92 -6.06
CA MET A 14 -14.32 -4.87 -7.44
C MET A 14 -15.71 -5.48 -7.62
N ALA A 15 -16.07 -6.49 -6.81
CA ALA A 15 -17.37 -7.18 -6.88
C ALA A 15 -18.53 -6.35 -6.30
N GLN A 16 -18.27 -5.37 -5.45
CA GLN A 16 -19.31 -4.53 -4.86
C GLN A 16 -20.00 -3.67 -5.95
N LYS A 17 -21.33 -3.64 -5.96
CA LYS A 17 -22.10 -2.71 -6.80
C LYS A 17 -21.85 -1.28 -6.30
N LYS A 18 -21.27 -0.45 -7.14
CA LYS A 18 -21.12 0.98 -6.87
C LYS A 18 -22.17 1.74 -7.67
N GLU A 19 -23.12 2.34 -6.97
CA GLU A 19 -23.91 3.44 -7.50
C GLU A 19 -23.06 4.72 -7.39
N SER A 20 -22.14 4.93 -8.31
CA SER A 20 -21.41 6.20 -8.33
C SER A 20 -21.44 6.78 -9.73
N LYS A 21 -21.77 8.06 -9.80
CA LYS A 21 -21.62 8.85 -11.02
C LYS A 21 -20.15 8.78 -11.45
N GLU A 22 -19.89 8.19 -12.59
CA GLU A 22 -18.57 7.94 -13.18
C GLU A 22 -17.63 9.16 -13.20
N ASN A 23 -18.18 10.37 -13.20
CA ASN A 23 -17.43 11.61 -13.32
C ASN A 23 -16.62 12.03 -12.08
N SER A 24 -16.78 11.35 -10.93
CA SER A 24 -16.08 11.73 -9.68
C SER A 24 -14.84 10.88 -9.37
N ILE A 25 -14.64 9.76 -10.06
CA ILE A 25 -13.55 8.80 -9.75
C ILE A 25 -12.27 9.16 -10.50
N GLN A 26 -12.35 9.60 -11.72
CA GLN A 26 -11.20 9.92 -12.55
C GLN A 26 -10.24 10.94 -11.89
N PRO A 27 -10.69 12.11 -11.39
CA PRO A 27 -9.79 13.05 -10.73
C PRO A 27 -9.17 12.52 -9.44
N ILE A 28 -9.82 11.55 -8.78
CA ILE A 28 -9.27 10.89 -7.59
C ILE A 28 -8.11 9.99 -7.97
N ILE A 29 -8.26 9.19 -9.02
CA ILE A 29 -7.20 8.31 -9.53
C ILE A 29 -6.00 9.14 -10.00
N GLU A 30 -6.25 10.22 -10.74
CA GLU A 30 -5.20 11.15 -11.19
C GLU A 30 -4.40 11.71 -9.99
N LEU A 31 -5.09 12.16 -8.93
CA LEU A 31 -4.43 12.65 -7.72
C LEU A 31 -3.61 11.58 -7.01
N TYR A 32 -4.10 10.34 -6.97
CA TYR A 32 -3.34 9.23 -6.38
C TYR A 32 -2.08 8.92 -7.18
N MET A 33 -2.18 8.89 -8.51
CA MET A 33 -1.01 8.70 -9.37
C MET A 33 0.01 9.81 -9.21
N ILE A 34 -0.43 11.07 -9.17
CA ILE A 34 0.45 12.23 -8.93
C ILE A 34 1.11 12.13 -7.56
N ALA A 35 0.34 11.82 -6.51
CA ALA A 35 0.87 11.71 -5.15
C ALA A 35 1.92 10.59 -5.02
N THR A 36 1.65 9.42 -5.60
CA THR A 36 2.59 8.30 -5.62
C THR A 36 3.85 8.63 -6.41
N PHE A 37 3.72 9.24 -7.59
CA PHE A 37 4.86 9.67 -8.40
C PHE A 37 5.73 10.71 -7.67
N CYS A 38 5.10 11.71 -7.07
CA CYS A 38 5.82 12.72 -6.28
C CYS A 38 6.52 12.11 -5.06
N ALA A 39 5.89 11.13 -4.40
CA ALA A 39 6.52 10.42 -3.27
C ALA A 39 7.74 9.62 -3.74
N SER A 40 7.67 8.95 -4.89
CA SER A 40 8.81 8.26 -5.49
C SER A 40 9.97 9.21 -5.79
N LEU A 41 9.67 10.41 -6.33
CA LEU A 41 10.70 11.42 -6.58
C LEU A 41 11.38 11.89 -5.28
N VAL A 42 10.61 12.05 -4.19
CA VAL A 42 11.19 12.37 -2.87
C VAL A 42 12.08 11.23 -2.39
N GLY A 43 11.65 9.96 -2.51
CA GLY A 43 12.43 8.79 -2.13
C GLY A 43 13.75 8.70 -2.89
N VAL A 44 13.71 8.84 -4.21
CA VAL A 44 14.89 8.85 -5.08
C VAL A 44 15.81 10.04 -4.72
N GLY A 45 15.26 11.24 -4.56
CA GLY A 45 16.03 12.43 -4.16
C GLY A 45 16.74 12.25 -2.82
N MET A 46 16.05 11.69 -1.83
CA MET A 46 16.64 11.40 -0.51
C MET A 46 17.71 10.32 -0.58
N SER A 47 17.55 9.31 -1.43
CA SER A 47 18.57 8.28 -1.67
C SER A 47 19.85 8.86 -2.29
N PHE A 48 19.73 9.84 -3.18
CA PHE A 48 20.89 10.55 -3.72
C PHE A 48 21.58 11.47 -2.71
N LEU A 49 20.79 12.14 -1.84
CA LEU A 49 21.32 13.05 -0.83
C LEU A 49 22.00 12.31 0.34
N PHE A 50 21.48 11.16 0.68
CA PHE A 50 21.93 10.34 1.80
C PHE A 50 22.16 8.88 1.34
N PRO A 51 23.21 8.61 0.55
CA PRO A 51 23.48 7.26 0.08
C PRO A 51 23.78 6.35 1.28
N THR A 52 22.94 5.34 1.46
CA THR A 52 23.12 4.32 2.49
C THR A 52 23.60 3.03 1.84
N THR A 53 24.79 2.57 2.17
CA THR A 53 25.29 1.26 1.75
C THR A 53 24.88 0.24 2.79
N LEU A 54 23.96 -0.65 2.42
CA LEU A 54 23.61 -1.80 3.23
C LEU A 54 24.49 -2.98 2.81
N ASN A 55 25.29 -3.49 3.72
CA ASN A 55 25.96 -4.76 3.54
C ASN A 55 24.95 -5.89 3.76
N LEU A 56 24.15 -6.18 2.74
CA LEU A 56 23.25 -7.31 2.75
C LEU A 56 24.07 -8.58 2.51
N THR A 57 24.08 -9.48 3.47
CA THR A 57 24.50 -10.85 3.23
C THR A 57 23.45 -11.53 2.36
N VAL A 58 23.62 -11.40 1.04
CA VAL A 58 22.74 -12.05 0.05
C VAL A 58 23.06 -13.54 0.09
N ALA A 59 22.04 -14.38 0.24
CA ALA A 59 22.22 -15.83 0.11
C ALA A 59 22.90 -16.15 -1.24
N PRO A 60 23.87 -17.09 -1.27
CA PRO A 60 24.66 -17.38 -2.48
C PRO A 60 23.86 -17.73 -3.73
N ASP A 61 22.61 -18.15 -3.58
CA ASP A 61 21.72 -18.58 -4.64
C ASP A 61 20.78 -17.50 -5.17
N ALA A 62 20.80 -16.29 -4.60
CA ALA A 62 19.98 -15.20 -5.12
C ALA A 62 20.62 -14.61 -6.38
N LYS A 63 20.18 -15.06 -7.56
CA LYS A 63 20.50 -14.45 -8.86
C LYS A 63 19.82 -13.07 -8.98
N LEU A 64 20.32 -12.10 -8.24
CA LEU A 64 19.92 -10.70 -8.35
C LEU A 64 20.74 -10.05 -9.49
N ALA A 65 20.52 -10.49 -10.72
CA ALA A 65 20.98 -9.73 -11.86
C ALA A 65 19.99 -8.57 -12.08
N PRO A 66 20.44 -7.30 -12.04
CA PRO A 66 19.57 -6.20 -12.40
C PRO A 66 19.10 -6.39 -13.85
N PRO A 67 17.83 -6.05 -14.17
CA PRO A 67 17.31 -6.18 -15.52
C PRO A 67 18.16 -5.37 -16.50
N SER A 68 18.45 -5.93 -17.67
CA SER A 68 19.34 -5.35 -18.68
C SER A 68 18.76 -4.09 -19.38
N GLY A 69 17.46 -3.79 -19.15
CA GLY A 69 16.80 -2.62 -19.69
C GLY A 69 15.29 -2.59 -19.46
N ILE A 70 14.68 -1.45 -19.79
CA ILE A 70 13.22 -1.20 -19.63
C ILE A 70 12.39 -2.23 -20.41
N VAL A 71 12.85 -2.70 -21.56
CA VAL A 71 12.14 -3.68 -22.40
C VAL A 71 12.03 -5.02 -21.68
N GLU A 72 13.06 -5.49 -21.00
CA GLU A 72 13.04 -6.72 -20.21
C GLU A 72 12.10 -6.61 -19.02
N VAL A 73 12.10 -5.46 -18.35
CA VAL A 73 11.16 -5.17 -17.25
C VAL A 73 9.71 -5.22 -17.75
N LEU A 74 9.40 -4.54 -18.86
CA LEU A 74 8.05 -4.55 -19.44
C LEU A 74 7.62 -5.95 -19.88
N HIS A 75 8.50 -6.71 -20.50
CA HIS A 75 8.24 -8.09 -20.91
C HIS A 75 7.91 -8.97 -19.69
N THR A 76 8.71 -8.89 -18.63
CA THR A 76 8.47 -9.61 -17.38
C THR A 76 7.15 -9.21 -16.72
N LEU A 77 6.81 -7.91 -16.74
CA LEU A 77 5.54 -7.42 -16.21
C LEU A 77 4.35 -7.98 -16.98
N ILE A 78 4.41 -7.97 -18.33
CA ILE A 78 3.33 -8.51 -19.19
C ILE A 78 3.15 -10.01 -18.95
N LEU A 79 4.23 -10.77 -18.89
CA LEU A 79 4.18 -12.21 -18.61
C LEU A 79 3.63 -12.49 -17.20
N SER A 80 3.97 -11.64 -16.23
CA SER A 80 3.45 -11.76 -14.87
C SER A 80 1.93 -11.54 -14.78
N ILE A 81 1.35 -10.71 -15.66
CA ILE A 81 -0.11 -10.49 -15.73
C ILE A 81 -0.83 -11.75 -16.24
N VAL A 82 -0.24 -12.48 -17.18
CA VAL A 82 -0.84 -13.64 -17.88
C VAL A 82 -0.58 -14.95 -17.13
N ASP A 83 0.11 -14.91 -16.00
CA ASP A 83 0.42 -16.09 -15.19
C ASP A 83 -0.85 -16.82 -14.71
N ASN A 84 -0.74 -18.13 -14.47
CA ASN A 84 -1.83 -18.92 -13.90
C ASN A 84 -2.20 -18.39 -12.50
N PRO A 85 -3.51 -18.19 -12.17
CA PRO A 85 -3.93 -17.60 -10.90
C PRO A 85 -3.44 -18.39 -9.68
N VAL A 86 -3.37 -19.71 -9.76
CA VAL A 86 -2.87 -20.56 -8.67
C VAL A 86 -1.36 -20.41 -8.53
N SER A 87 -0.63 -20.42 -9.64
CA SER A 87 0.82 -20.16 -9.69
C SER A 87 1.14 -18.76 -9.12
N ALA A 88 0.39 -17.75 -9.54
CA ALA A 88 0.56 -16.38 -9.04
C ALA A 88 0.41 -16.30 -7.51
N LEU A 89 -0.58 -16.99 -6.94
CA LEU A 89 -0.80 -17.05 -5.48
C LEU A 89 0.32 -17.81 -4.76
N MET A 90 0.79 -18.92 -5.32
CA MET A 90 1.86 -19.74 -4.71
C MET A 90 3.21 -19.04 -4.73
N ASN A 91 3.53 -18.37 -5.84
CA ASN A 91 4.81 -17.70 -6.05
C ASN A 91 4.82 -16.22 -5.62
N ALA A 92 3.72 -15.75 -5.01
CA ALA A 92 3.55 -14.34 -4.60
C ALA A 92 3.75 -13.34 -5.77
N ASN A 93 3.33 -13.71 -6.98
CA ASN A 93 3.31 -12.81 -8.12
C ASN A 93 2.15 -11.80 -7.97
N TYR A 94 2.42 -10.70 -7.27
CA TYR A 94 1.38 -9.70 -6.94
C TYR A 94 0.73 -9.07 -8.17
N ILE A 95 1.42 -8.96 -9.30
CA ILE A 95 0.88 -8.41 -10.55
C ILE A 95 -0.18 -9.36 -11.11
N GLY A 96 0.13 -10.64 -11.21
CA GLY A 96 -0.81 -11.68 -11.62
C GLY A 96 -2.00 -11.80 -10.64
N ILE A 97 -1.73 -11.74 -9.33
CA ILE A 97 -2.76 -11.76 -8.29
C ILE A 97 -3.75 -10.60 -8.47
N LEU A 98 -3.23 -9.37 -8.66
CA LEU A 98 -4.06 -8.19 -8.88
C LEU A 98 -4.87 -8.29 -10.17
N ALA A 99 -4.26 -8.72 -11.28
CA ALA A 99 -4.95 -8.90 -12.56
C ALA A 99 -6.13 -9.87 -12.43
N TRP A 100 -5.91 -11.04 -11.87
CA TRP A 100 -6.96 -12.04 -11.67
C TRP A 100 -8.03 -11.60 -10.65
N ALA A 101 -7.63 -10.92 -9.57
CA ALA A 101 -8.57 -10.39 -8.59
C ALA A 101 -9.50 -9.31 -9.20
N VAL A 102 -8.97 -8.46 -10.08
CA VAL A 102 -9.75 -7.44 -10.80
C VAL A 102 -10.70 -8.11 -11.80
N ILE A 103 -10.19 -9.01 -12.65
CA ILE A 103 -11.00 -9.71 -13.67
C ILE A 103 -12.15 -10.47 -13.00
N LEU A 104 -11.85 -11.28 -11.97
CA LEU A 104 -12.86 -12.05 -11.26
C LEU A 104 -13.84 -11.14 -10.49
N GLY A 105 -13.35 -10.07 -9.88
CA GLY A 105 -14.18 -9.08 -9.19
C GLY A 105 -15.15 -8.37 -10.14
N ILE A 106 -14.72 -7.98 -11.34
CA ILE A 106 -15.59 -7.39 -12.38
C ILE A 106 -16.62 -8.42 -12.85
N ALA A 107 -16.22 -9.66 -13.09
CA ALA A 107 -17.14 -10.72 -13.47
C ALA A 107 -18.20 -10.97 -12.37
N LEU A 108 -17.79 -11.06 -11.12
CA LEU A 108 -18.70 -11.22 -9.98
C LEU A 108 -19.63 -10.02 -9.82
N ARG A 109 -19.18 -8.80 -10.12
CA ARG A 109 -20.02 -7.60 -10.06
C ARG A 109 -21.27 -7.72 -10.96
N SER A 110 -21.18 -8.38 -12.10
CA SER A 110 -22.28 -8.56 -13.05
C SER A 110 -23.22 -9.70 -12.66
N VAL A 111 -22.71 -10.75 -12.01
CA VAL A 111 -23.45 -12.01 -11.79
C VAL A 111 -23.84 -12.20 -10.31
N ALA A 112 -23.04 -11.69 -9.36
CA ALA A 112 -23.23 -11.95 -7.94
C ALA A 112 -24.49 -11.26 -7.38
N GLY A 113 -25.32 -12.04 -6.71
CA GLY A 113 -26.40 -11.54 -5.85
C GLY A 113 -25.88 -10.99 -4.53
N ASP A 114 -26.76 -10.39 -3.73
CA ASP A 114 -26.40 -9.75 -2.46
C ASP A 114 -25.82 -10.74 -1.44
N VAL A 115 -26.32 -11.97 -1.41
CA VAL A 115 -25.81 -13.05 -0.55
C VAL A 115 -24.35 -13.36 -0.88
N THR A 116 -24.01 -13.48 -2.16
CA THR A 116 -22.65 -13.76 -2.62
C THR A 116 -21.71 -12.60 -2.26
N ARG A 117 -22.15 -11.35 -2.41
CA ARG A 117 -21.36 -10.17 -2.03
C ARG A 117 -21.10 -10.10 -0.53
N THR A 118 -22.12 -10.42 0.28
CA THR A 118 -21.98 -10.50 1.72
C THR A 118 -20.97 -11.59 2.10
N CYS A 119 -21.07 -12.79 1.52
CA CYS A 119 -20.14 -13.87 1.75
C CYS A 119 -18.69 -13.50 1.37
N LEU A 120 -18.47 -12.84 0.23
CA LEU A 120 -17.15 -12.34 -0.16
C LEU A 120 -16.59 -11.32 0.83
N ASN A 121 -17.43 -10.43 1.33
CA ASN A 121 -17.05 -9.45 2.34
C ASN A 121 -16.66 -10.14 3.66
N ASP A 122 -17.41 -11.13 4.09
CA ASP A 122 -17.13 -11.90 5.30
C ASP A 122 -15.81 -12.68 5.19
N ILE A 123 -15.56 -13.30 4.03
CA ILE A 123 -14.29 -13.98 3.74
C ILE A 123 -13.12 -12.99 3.78
N ALA A 124 -13.24 -11.84 3.12
CA ALA A 124 -12.21 -10.81 3.13
C ALA A 124 -11.95 -10.28 4.55
N ALA A 125 -13.00 -10.09 5.36
CA ALA A 125 -12.90 -9.70 6.76
C ALA A 125 -12.22 -10.78 7.61
N ALA A 126 -12.56 -12.04 7.42
CA ALA A 126 -11.97 -13.18 8.13
C ALA A 126 -10.46 -13.30 7.82
N ILE A 127 -10.07 -13.18 6.55
CA ILE A 127 -8.67 -13.22 6.13
C ILE A 127 -7.91 -12.02 6.72
N THR A 128 -8.50 -10.82 6.72
CA THR A 128 -7.91 -9.63 7.34
C THR A 128 -7.67 -9.84 8.84
N LYS A 129 -8.63 -10.45 9.54
CA LYS A 129 -8.49 -10.79 10.96
C LYS A 129 -7.39 -11.83 11.20
N MET A 130 -7.30 -12.85 10.34
CA MET A 130 -6.23 -13.85 10.41
C MET A 130 -4.85 -13.23 10.22
N VAL A 131 -4.71 -12.31 9.25
CA VAL A 131 -3.46 -11.55 9.06
C VAL A 131 -3.13 -10.71 10.29
N GLY A 132 -4.14 -10.07 10.90
CA GLY A 132 -3.98 -9.35 12.15
C GLY A 132 -3.38 -10.22 13.26
N TRP A 133 -3.82 -11.47 13.39
CA TRP A 133 -3.24 -12.41 14.37
C TRP A 133 -1.76 -12.71 14.06
N VAL A 134 -1.42 -12.95 12.79
CA VAL A 134 -0.02 -13.17 12.40
C VAL A 134 0.85 -11.96 12.71
N ILE A 135 0.33 -10.74 12.47
CA ILE A 135 1.05 -9.48 12.77
C ILE A 135 1.30 -9.32 14.28
N HIS A 136 0.47 -9.86 15.16
CA HIS A 136 0.73 -9.82 16.61
C HIS A 136 2.02 -10.59 17.00
N PHE A 137 2.43 -11.59 16.21
CA PHE A 137 3.70 -12.29 16.39
C PHE A 137 4.90 -11.60 15.70
N ALA A 138 4.66 -10.55 14.92
CA ALA A 138 5.72 -9.83 14.21
C ALA A 138 6.84 -9.30 15.14
N PRO A 139 6.59 -8.80 16.36
CA PRO A 139 7.66 -8.39 17.25
C PRO A 139 8.67 -9.50 17.56
N LEU A 140 8.20 -10.74 17.74
CA LEU A 140 9.07 -11.90 17.97
C LEU A 140 9.88 -12.24 16.71
N GLY A 141 9.24 -12.22 15.54
CA GLY A 141 9.92 -12.45 14.26
C GLY A 141 10.98 -11.38 13.96
N ILE A 142 10.63 -10.11 14.20
CA ILE A 142 11.57 -8.98 14.02
C ILE A 142 12.74 -9.09 15.00
N MET A 143 12.47 -9.45 16.26
CA MET A 143 13.53 -9.67 17.26
C MET A 143 14.50 -10.77 16.81
N GLY A 144 13.96 -11.90 16.28
CA GLY A 144 14.79 -12.98 15.73
C GLY A 144 15.63 -12.54 14.54
N LEU A 145 15.04 -11.82 13.59
CA LEU A 145 15.76 -11.28 12.43
C LEU A 145 16.86 -10.28 12.81
N VAL A 146 16.56 -9.39 13.76
CA VAL A 146 17.55 -8.43 14.26
C VAL A 146 18.69 -9.16 14.99
N ALA A 147 18.37 -10.13 15.84
CA ALA A 147 19.37 -10.93 16.55
C ALA A 147 20.30 -11.68 15.58
N ASP A 148 19.73 -12.30 14.54
CA ASP A 148 20.49 -12.99 13.48
C ASP A 148 21.36 -12.00 12.70
N SER A 149 20.80 -10.86 12.29
CA SER A 149 21.54 -9.81 11.56
C SER A 149 22.70 -9.24 12.39
N VAL A 150 22.48 -9.01 13.69
CA VAL A 150 23.54 -8.53 14.60
C VAL A 150 24.60 -9.59 14.85
N GLY A 151 24.17 -10.85 15.01
CA GLY A 151 25.08 -11.97 15.21
C GLY A 151 25.95 -12.27 14.00
N SER A 152 25.43 -12.07 12.80
CA SER A 152 26.13 -12.35 11.53
C SER A 152 26.94 -11.17 11.00
N ALA A 153 26.44 -9.94 11.10
CA ALA A 153 27.06 -8.76 10.49
C ALA A 153 27.68 -7.75 11.48
N GLY A 154 27.51 -7.94 12.79
CA GLY A 154 28.08 -7.11 13.85
C GLY A 154 27.35 -5.77 14.06
N LEU A 155 27.88 -4.97 15.02
CA LEU A 155 27.28 -3.68 15.41
C LEU A 155 27.30 -2.61 14.31
N GLU A 156 28.22 -2.70 13.36
CA GLU A 156 28.30 -1.76 12.22
C GLU A 156 27.07 -1.84 11.32
N ALA A 157 26.51 -3.03 11.15
CA ALA A 157 25.27 -3.22 10.41
C ALA A 157 24.08 -2.50 11.08
N LEU A 158 24.02 -2.50 12.42
CA LEU A 158 22.98 -1.77 13.16
C LEU A 158 23.04 -0.25 12.92
N LEU A 159 24.23 0.32 12.84
CA LEU A 159 24.42 1.75 12.54
C LEU A 159 23.93 2.06 11.11
N GLY A 160 24.22 1.17 10.15
CA GLY A 160 23.69 1.28 8.79
C GLY A 160 22.16 1.25 8.73
N TYR A 161 21.54 0.35 9.51
CA TYR A 161 20.06 0.30 9.62
C TYR A 161 19.49 1.54 10.30
N ALA A 162 20.14 2.07 11.34
CA ALA A 162 19.70 3.30 12.02
C ALA A 162 19.74 4.51 11.06
N GLN A 163 20.78 4.61 10.24
CA GLN A 163 20.89 5.65 9.22
C GLN A 163 19.78 5.51 8.17
N LEU A 164 19.54 4.30 7.65
CA LEU A 164 18.46 4.03 6.71
C LEU A 164 17.10 4.41 7.29
N LEU A 165 16.80 3.99 8.53
CA LEU A 165 15.55 4.36 9.22
C LEU A 165 15.43 5.87 9.39
N GLY A 166 16.52 6.57 9.72
CA GLY A 166 16.53 8.03 9.79
C GLY A 166 16.15 8.67 8.45
N VAL A 167 16.75 8.22 7.34
CA VAL A 167 16.43 8.70 5.99
C VAL A 167 14.98 8.42 5.62
N LEU A 168 14.47 7.22 5.92
CA LEU A 168 13.06 6.86 5.67
C LEU A 168 12.10 7.73 6.48
N ILE A 169 12.35 7.95 7.77
CA ILE A 169 11.50 8.81 8.61
C ILE A 169 11.46 10.24 8.08
N VAL A 170 12.61 10.79 7.68
CA VAL A 170 12.69 12.13 7.08
C VAL A 170 11.95 12.16 5.74
N SER A 171 12.11 11.15 4.89
CA SER A 171 11.41 11.04 3.61
C SER A 171 9.89 10.99 3.81
N TYR A 172 9.40 10.18 4.74
CA TYR A 172 7.97 10.12 5.07
C TYR A 172 7.46 11.45 5.64
N GLY A 173 8.26 12.10 6.47
CA GLY A 173 7.96 13.44 6.98
C GLY A 173 7.82 14.47 5.85
N LEU A 174 8.73 14.47 4.89
CA LEU A 174 8.67 15.34 3.71
C LEU A 174 7.43 15.07 2.87
N VAL A 175 7.12 13.81 2.60
CA VAL A 175 5.90 13.45 1.84
C VAL A 175 4.64 13.89 2.60
N ALA A 176 4.54 13.60 3.91
CA ALA A 176 3.34 13.85 4.70
C ALA A 176 3.12 15.36 4.99
N PHE A 177 4.18 16.12 5.29
CA PHE A 177 4.06 17.49 5.77
C PHE A 177 4.44 18.55 4.74
N VAL A 178 5.09 18.18 3.64
CA VAL A 178 5.46 19.13 2.58
C VAL A 178 4.78 18.78 1.26
N MET A 179 5.01 17.59 0.74
CA MET A 179 4.55 17.20 -0.60
C MET A 179 3.03 17.09 -0.69
N ASN A 180 2.39 16.30 0.18
CA ASN A 180 0.93 16.15 0.17
C ASN A 180 0.19 17.46 0.45
N PRO A 181 0.57 18.28 1.46
CA PRO A 181 0.03 19.62 1.63
C PRO A 181 0.21 20.52 0.40
N PHE A 182 1.35 20.45 -0.27
CA PHE A 182 1.62 21.22 -1.48
C PHE A 182 0.67 20.85 -2.62
N ILE A 183 0.43 19.54 -2.86
CA ILE A 183 -0.54 19.06 -3.86
C ILE A 183 -1.95 19.57 -3.53
N VAL A 184 -2.36 19.49 -2.26
CA VAL A 184 -3.66 20.01 -1.80
C VAL A 184 -3.76 21.51 -1.99
N TYR A 185 -2.72 22.25 -1.66
CA TYR A 185 -2.67 23.71 -1.86
C TYR A 185 -2.81 24.10 -3.34
N LEU A 186 -2.10 23.41 -4.24
CA LEU A 186 -2.20 23.65 -5.68
C LEU A 186 -3.62 23.47 -6.23
N LYS A 187 -4.33 22.47 -5.73
CA LYS A 187 -5.71 22.16 -6.18
C LYS A 187 -6.77 23.05 -5.54
N THR A 188 -6.62 23.34 -4.24
CA THR A 188 -7.68 24.03 -3.46
C THR A 188 -7.41 25.52 -3.27
N ARG A 189 -6.16 25.95 -3.41
CA ARG A 189 -5.67 27.31 -3.09
C ARG A 189 -6.00 27.77 -1.66
N LYS A 190 -6.24 26.81 -0.77
CA LYS A 190 -6.52 27.02 0.66
C LYS A 190 -5.40 26.42 1.50
N ASN A 191 -5.28 26.90 2.74
CA ASN A 191 -4.30 26.34 3.69
C ASN A 191 -4.59 24.85 3.96
N PRO A 192 -3.68 23.92 3.63
CA PRO A 192 -3.89 22.49 3.78
C PRO A 192 -3.64 21.99 5.21
N TYR A 193 -2.91 22.74 6.04
CA TYR A 193 -2.45 22.25 7.34
C TYR A 193 -3.56 21.90 8.34
N PRO A 194 -4.70 22.61 8.41
CA PRO A 194 -5.82 22.17 9.25
C PRO A 194 -6.30 20.75 8.92
N LEU A 195 -6.34 20.40 7.61
CA LEU A 195 -6.70 19.07 7.15
C LEU A 195 -5.63 18.04 7.51
N VAL A 196 -4.35 18.38 7.33
CA VAL A 196 -3.21 17.51 7.68
C VAL A 196 -3.26 17.17 9.17
N TRP A 197 -3.43 18.17 10.04
CA TRP A 197 -3.53 17.93 11.48
C TRP A 197 -4.76 17.12 11.88
N ALA A 198 -5.90 17.34 11.22
CA ALA A 198 -7.11 16.53 11.43
C ALA A 198 -6.86 15.07 11.02
N ALA A 199 -6.17 14.82 9.91
CA ALA A 199 -5.82 13.49 9.45
C ALA A 199 -4.82 12.80 10.39
N VAL A 200 -3.75 13.48 10.80
CA VAL A 200 -2.73 12.94 11.71
C VAL A 200 -3.36 12.57 13.06
N LYS A 201 -4.15 13.48 13.67
CA LYS A 201 -4.80 13.23 14.96
C LYS A 201 -5.94 12.21 14.87
N GLY A 202 -6.70 12.22 13.77
CA GLY A 202 -7.90 11.39 13.64
C GLY A 202 -7.63 9.98 13.13
N SER A 203 -6.55 9.77 12.39
CA SER A 203 -6.24 8.51 11.72
C SER A 203 -4.77 8.14 11.78
N GLY A 204 -3.84 9.10 11.73
CA GLY A 204 -2.41 8.83 11.63
C GLY A 204 -1.86 8.02 12.80
N VAL A 205 -2.27 8.32 14.02
CA VAL A 205 -1.87 7.57 15.23
C VAL A 205 -2.32 6.11 15.13
N TYR A 206 -3.56 5.88 14.73
CA TYR A 206 -4.10 4.54 14.56
C TYR A 206 -3.38 3.79 13.43
N ALA A 207 -3.13 4.46 12.30
CA ALA A 207 -2.38 3.89 11.16
C ALA A 207 -0.96 3.47 11.55
N PHE A 208 -0.28 4.28 12.36
CA PHE A 208 1.08 3.99 12.86
C PHE A 208 1.12 2.68 13.67
N PHE A 209 0.18 2.49 14.58
CA PHE A 209 0.14 1.29 15.42
C PHE A 209 -0.34 0.05 14.68
N THR A 210 -1.33 0.18 13.80
CA THR A 210 -1.88 -0.96 13.05
C THR A 210 -1.00 -1.39 11.88
N ARG A 211 -0.21 -0.49 11.33
CA ARG A 211 0.64 -0.72 10.14
C ARG A 211 -0.13 -1.34 8.97
N SER A 212 -1.42 -1.09 8.88
CA SER A 212 -2.31 -1.67 7.88
C SER A 212 -3.26 -0.62 7.32
N SER A 213 -3.09 -0.29 6.05
CA SER A 213 -4.00 0.62 5.33
C SER A 213 -5.43 0.08 5.32
N ALA A 214 -5.61 -1.23 5.16
CA ALA A 214 -6.92 -1.87 5.16
C ALA A 214 -7.61 -1.76 6.54
N ALA A 215 -6.89 -2.01 7.63
CA ALA A 215 -7.43 -1.87 8.99
C ALA A 215 -7.79 -0.41 9.32
N ASN A 216 -7.16 0.55 8.65
CA ASN A 216 -7.40 1.98 8.85
C ASN A 216 -8.57 2.54 8.03
N ILE A 217 -9.13 1.78 7.08
CA ILE A 217 -10.27 2.21 6.24
C ILE A 217 -11.45 2.70 7.11
N PRO A 218 -11.95 1.96 8.11
CA PRO A 218 -13.10 2.41 8.90
C PRO A 218 -12.82 3.71 9.66
N VAL A 219 -11.59 3.89 10.14
CA VAL A 219 -11.17 5.11 10.86
C VAL A 219 -11.17 6.30 9.92
N ASN A 220 -10.64 6.14 8.71
CA ASN A 220 -10.64 7.18 7.68
C ASN A 220 -12.07 7.53 7.21
N LEU A 221 -12.94 6.54 7.03
CA LEU A 221 -14.35 6.79 6.69
C LEU A 221 -15.05 7.60 7.79
N SER A 222 -14.83 7.25 9.06
CA SER A 222 -15.34 7.99 10.21
C SER A 222 -14.80 9.42 10.28
N LEU A 223 -13.51 9.61 9.97
CA LEU A 223 -12.90 10.94 9.89
C LEU A 223 -13.53 11.77 8.77
N CYS A 224 -13.69 11.22 7.56
CA CYS A 224 -14.33 11.90 6.44
C CYS A 224 -15.77 12.33 6.77
N LYS A 225 -16.53 11.45 7.46
CA LYS A 225 -17.88 11.77 7.95
C LYS A 225 -17.86 12.95 8.93
N ARG A 226 -16.92 12.97 9.87
CA ARG A 226 -16.78 14.08 10.85
C ARG A 226 -16.39 15.40 10.18
N LEU A 227 -15.65 15.33 9.09
CA LEU A 227 -15.25 16.50 8.29
C LEU A 227 -16.37 16.98 7.35
N GLY A 228 -17.53 16.31 7.31
CA GLY A 228 -18.67 16.69 6.48
C GLY A 228 -18.43 16.48 4.98
N LEU A 229 -17.54 15.55 4.60
CA LEU A 229 -17.27 15.24 3.20
C LEU A 229 -18.41 14.44 2.57
N ASN A 230 -18.52 14.49 1.23
CA ASN A 230 -19.57 13.77 0.52
C ASN A 230 -19.40 12.25 0.64
N PRO A 231 -20.39 11.51 1.21
CA PRO A 231 -20.34 10.07 1.38
C PRO A 231 -20.11 9.30 0.08
N ASP A 232 -20.70 9.72 -1.03
CA ASP A 232 -20.59 9.06 -2.32
C ASP A 232 -19.14 9.06 -2.85
N ILE A 233 -18.35 10.03 -2.43
CA ILE A 233 -16.95 10.16 -2.83
C ILE A 233 -16.05 9.38 -1.88
N TYR A 234 -16.12 9.62 -0.57
CA TYR A 234 -15.14 9.04 0.35
C TYR A 234 -15.32 7.53 0.58
N THR A 235 -16.55 6.98 0.43
CA THR A 235 -16.78 5.53 0.52
C THR A 235 -16.08 4.75 -0.59
N ILE A 236 -15.79 5.40 -1.71
CA ILE A 236 -15.05 4.83 -2.83
C ILE A 236 -13.57 5.17 -2.73
N SER A 237 -13.24 6.45 -2.52
CA SER A 237 -11.85 6.89 -2.56
C SER A 237 -11.02 6.30 -1.43
N ILE A 238 -11.53 6.18 -0.21
CA ILE A 238 -10.75 5.66 0.92
C ILE A 238 -10.31 4.20 0.72
N PRO A 239 -11.21 3.23 0.38
CA PRO A 239 -10.78 1.87 0.08
C PRO A 239 -9.86 1.79 -1.15
N LEU A 240 -10.16 2.58 -2.20
CA LEU A 240 -9.34 2.63 -3.40
C LEU A 240 -7.93 3.16 -3.09
N GLY A 241 -7.85 4.26 -2.32
CA GLY A 241 -6.58 4.83 -1.89
C GLY A 241 -5.74 3.89 -1.03
N ALA A 242 -6.38 3.09 -0.17
CA ALA A 242 -5.69 2.09 0.64
C ALA A 242 -5.00 0.99 -0.19
N THR A 243 -5.39 0.81 -1.44
CA THR A 243 -4.84 -0.20 -2.35
C THR A 243 -3.93 0.38 -3.43
N ILE A 244 -4.24 1.58 -3.95
CA ILE A 244 -3.53 2.17 -5.10
C ILE A 244 -2.51 3.23 -4.67
N ASN A 245 -2.83 4.05 -3.65
CA ASN A 245 -1.98 5.14 -3.20
C ASN A 245 -1.07 4.70 -2.06
N MET A 246 -0.03 3.95 -2.39
CA MET A 246 0.98 3.47 -1.45
C MET A 246 2.21 4.39 -1.45
N ALA A 247 2.01 5.68 -1.24
CA ALA A 247 3.07 6.70 -1.26
C ALA A 247 4.21 6.45 -0.24
N GLY A 248 4.01 5.60 0.75
CA GLY A 248 5.06 5.19 1.69
C GLY A 248 5.86 3.96 1.24
N ALA A 249 5.44 3.28 0.17
CA ALA A 249 6.12 2.11 -0.38
C ALA A 249 6.76 2.38 -1.76
N SER A 250 6.44 3.53 -2.34
CA SER A 250 7.03 4.04 -3.59
C SER A 250 8.32 4.84 -3.31
#